data_2016b848bc41f20e8c5a66f722915d38
#
_entry.id   2016b848bc41f20e8c5a66f722915d38
#
_cell.length_a   1.000
_cell.length_b   1.000
_cell.length_c   1.000
_cell.angle_alpha   90.00
_cell.angle_beta   90.00
_cell.angle_gamma   90.00
#
_symmetry.space_group_name_H-M   'P 1'
#
loop_
_entity.id
_entity.type
_entity.pdbx_description
1 polymer ?
#
loop_
_entity_poly.entity_id
_entity_poly.type
_entity_poly.pdbx_seq_one_letter_code
_entity_poly.pdbx_strand_id
1 'polypeptide(L)'
;MNDKPCILAHRGGLLNAPENTVAAFERAFSNGAAGIECDIRRTRDGQFVAFHDPTAARVTGHDWPIAGTDYGHLKSLRVLGKEPIAHLDDILNLLILNPTKTCYFEVVMEKPEDAAGLALQIRKAGVQRRAYILAFSNKAEALRAARSAVPDIGTAVIPLFPLNVFQTAVEAGAGAVCAGWTPEWFGTRALFLLGAAAFNFKKQVEDAAAGGIEVTAGVANDHYDVRRLAALGVPGIWTDDVPMAARTIYGG
;
A
#
# COMPACT_ATOMS: atom_id res chain seq x y z
N MET A 1 -9.13 -21.26 10.34
CA MET A 1 -8.62 -19.97 9.84
C MET A 1 -7.19 -19.83 10.34
N ASN A 2 -6.28 -19.32 9.53
CA ASN A 2 -4.88 -19.14 9.96
C ASN A 2 -4.87 -18.03 11.00
N ASP A 3 -4.64 -18.35 12.26
CA ASP A 3 -4.66 -17.37 13.37
C ASP A 3 -3.50 -16.35 13.32
N LYS A 4 -2.61 -16.49 12.34
CA LYS A 4 -1.44 -15.61 12.17
C LYS A 4 -1.69 -14.58 11.06
N PRO A 5 -1.39 -13.28 11.29
CA PRO A 5 -1.55 -12.25 10.27
C PRO A 5 -0.64 -12.48 9.07
N CYS A 6 -1.09 -12.07 7.89
CA CYS A 6 -0.24 -12.03 6.71
C CYS A 6 0.70 -10.79 6.76
N ILE A 7 1.79 -10.87 6.01
CA ILE A 7 2.78 -9.79 5.93
C ILE A 7 2.60 -9.07 4.61
N LEU A 8 2.55 -7.76 4.67
CA LEU A 8 2.39 -6.84 3.56
C LEU A 8 3.60 -5.89 3.50
N ALA A 9 4.21 -5.77 2.34
CA ALA A 9 5.42 -4.98 2.17
C ALA A 9 5.09 -3.55 1.72
N HIS A 10 5.31 -2.56 2.58
CA HIS A 10 5.17 -1.14 2.28
C HIS A 10 6.28 -0.72 1.31
N ARG A 11 5.92 -0.16 0.16
CA ARG A 11 6.81 0.19 -0.97
C ARG A 11 7.74 -0.94 -1.41
N GLY A 12 7.34 -2.21 -1.21
CA GLY A 12 8.16 -3.38 -1.48
C GLY A 12 9.16 -3.74 -0.37
N GLY A 13 9.08 -3.13 0.81
CA GLY A 13 9.99 -3.40 1.93
C GLY A 13 11.27 -2.58 1.83
N LEU A 14 11.16 -1.27 2.00
CA LEU A 14 12.20 -0.28 1.74
C LEU A 14 13.49 -0.45 2.57
N LEU A 15 13.45 -1.18 3.69
CA LEU A 15 14.67 -1.52 4.45
C LEU A 15 15.49 -2.65 3.80
N ASN A 16 14.91 -3.37 2.83
CA ASN A 16 15.56 -4.52 2.20
C ASN A 16 15.96 -4.27 0.74
N ALA A 17 15.37 -3.28 0.06
CA ALA A 17 15.63 -2.94 -1.34
C ALA A 17 15.21 -1.49 -1.63
N PRO A 18 15.64 -0.89 -2.76
CA PRO A 18 15.16 0.43 -3.18
C PRO A 18 13.63 0.46 -3.31
N GLU A 19 12.98 1.41 -2.62
CA GLU A 19 11.53 1.53 -2.58
C GLU A 19 10.89 1.65 -3.98
N ASN A 20 9.65 1.14 -4.12
CA ASN A 20 8.85 1.30 -5.34
C ASN A 20 9.53 0.77 -6.61
N THR A 21 10.32 -0.30 -6.50
CA THR A 21 10.97 -0.96 -7.64
C THR A 21 10.51 -2.40 -7.81
N VAL A 22 10.56 -2.93 -9.04
CA VAL A 22 10.22 -4.33 -9.30
C VAL A 22 11.09 -5.27 -8.48
N ALA A 23 12.39 -4.98 -8.36
CA ALA A 23 13.32 -5.77 -7.55
C ALA A 23 12.94 -5.81 -6.06
N ALA A 24 12.41 -4.69 -5.51
CA ALA A 24 11.89 -4.67 -4.14
C ALA A 24 10.66 -5.57 -4.01
N PHE A 25 9.73 -5.50 -4.95
CA PHE A 25 8.51 -6.31 -4.94
C PHE A 25 8.80 -7.80 -5.07
N GLU A 26 9.68 -8.20 -5.98
CA GLU A 26 10.15 -9.59 -6.12
C GLU A 26 10.81 -10.09 -4.84
N ARG A 27 11.68 -9.28 -4.24
CA ARG A 27 12.32 -9.61 -2.96
C ARG A 27 11.31 -9.73 -1.83
N ALA A 28 10.30 -8.86 -1.76
CA ALA A 28 9.23 -8.96 -0.77
C ALA A 28 8.49 -10.29 -0.89
N PHE A 29 8.09 -10.69 -2.10
CA PHE A 29 7.43 -11.96 -2.34
C PHE A 29 8.31 -13.16 -1.99
N SER A 30 9.60 -13.12 -2.36
CA SER A 30 10.57 -14.18 -2.02
C SER A 30 10.80 -14.31 -0.51
N ASN A 31 10.66 -13.22 0.24
CA ASN A 31 10.75 -13.18 1.69
C ASN A 31 9.43 -13.53 2.41
N GLY A 32 8.39 -13.91 1.67
CA GLY A 32 7.12 -14.39 2.24
C GLY A 32 6.03 -13.35 2.39
N ALA A 33 6.16 -12.14 1.82
CA ALA A 33 5.06 -11.19 1.79
C ALA A 33 3.86 -11.76 1.00
N ALA A 34 2.67 -11.62 1.56
CA ALA A 34 1.40 -11.97 0.90
C ALA A 34 0.98 -10.91 -0.12
N GLY A 35 1.40 -9.68 0.09
CA GLY A 35 1.11 -8.55 -0.78
C GLY A 35 2.16 -7.46 -0.68
N ILE A 36 2.10 -6.54 -1.62
CA ILE A 36 2.91 -5.33 -1.71
C ILE A 36 2.02 -4.10 -1.75
N GLU A 37 2.58 -2.98 -1.35
CA GLU A 37 2.02 -1.67 -1.64
C GLU A 37 3.01 -0.90 -2.51
N CYS A 38 2.49 -0.04 -3.38
CA CYS A 38 3.27 0.88 -4.19
C CYS A 38 2.52 2.20 -4.41
N ASP A 39 3.26 3.30 -4.29
CA ASP A 39 2.76 4.64 -4.59
C ASP A 39 2.66 4.85 -6.10
N ILE A 40 1.52 5.24 -6.63
CA ILE A 40 1.34 5.44 -8.06
C ILE A 40 1.21 6.93 -8.41
N ARG A 41 2.07 7.36 -9.35
CA ARG A 41 2.00 8.67 -9.97
C ARG A 41 1.78 8.57 -11.46
N ARG A 42 1.23 9.65 -12.04
CA ARG A 42 1.05 9.79 -13.48
C ARG A 42 2.09 10.75 -14.03
N THR A 43 2.75 10.36 -15.12
CA THR A 43 3.72 11.17 -15.85
C THR A 43 3.02 12.19 -16.77
N ARG A 44 3.80 13.13 -17.35
CA ARG A 44 3.27 14.12 -18.29
C ARG A 44 2.61 13.49 -19.51
N ASP A 45 3.21 12.44 -20.06
CA ASP A 45 2.69 11.68 -21.21
C ASP A 45 1.65 10.60 -20.82
N GLY A 46 1.15 10.66 -19.57
CA GLY A 46 0.02 9.86 -19.11
C GLY A 46 0.35 8.43 -18.68
N GLN A 47 1.63 8.05 -18.58
CA GLN A 47 2.04 6.74 -18.06
C GLN A 47 1.90 6.69 -16.53
N PHE A 48 1.67 5.51 -15.97
CA PHE A 48 1.70 5.29 -14.53
C PHE A 48 3.01 4.66 -14.10
N VAL A 49 3.62 5.21 -13.05
CA VAL A 49 4.89 4.74 -12.48
C VAL A 49 4.78 4.60 -10.96
N ALA A 50 5.52 3.67 -10.39
CA ALA A 50 5.62 3.56 -8.94
C ALA A 50 6.64 4.59 -8.43
N PHE A 51 6.16 5.60 -7.69
CA PHE A 51 7.00 6.67 -7.14
C PHE A 51 6.27 7.44 -6.03
N HIS A 52 6.89 7.58 -4.85
CA HIS A 52 6.27 8.26 -3.71
C HIS A 52 6.25 9.78 -3.86
N ASP A 53 7.41 10.40 -4.09
CA ASP A 53 7.57 11.84 -4.04
C ASP A 53 7.02 12.54 -5.30
N PRO A 54 6.64 13.83 -5.24
CA PRO A 54 6.24 14.58 -6.43
C PRO A 54 7.40 14.84 -7.40
N THR A 55 8.66 14.78 -6.91
CA THR A 55 9.87 14.92 -7.74
C THR A 55 10.81 13.73 -7.52
N ALA A 56 11.68 13.48 -8.50
CA ALA A 56 12.62 12.37 -8.43
C ALA A 56 13.84 12.63 -7.51
N ALA A 57 13.95 13.81 -6.90
CA ALA A 57 15.15 14.30 -6.23
C ALA A 57 15.68 13.37 -5.13
N ARG A 58 14.83 12.97 -4.17
CA ARG A 58 15.25 12.24 -2.96
C ARG A 58 15.95 10.91 -3.28
N VAL A 59 15.43 10.15 -4.21
CA VAL A 59 15.92 8.78 -4.47
C VAL A 59 16.73 8.63 -5.75
N THR A 60 16.77 9.67 -6.61
CA THR A 60 17.57 9.60 -7.86
C THR A 60 18.59 10.72 -7.99
N GLY A 61 18.53 11.76 -7.15
CA GLY A 61 19.38 12.95 -7.24
C GLY A 61 18.99 13.93 -8.36
N HIS A 62 17.90 13.68 -9.11
CA HIS A 62 17.43 14.53 -10.20
C HIS A 62 16.13 15.24 -9.81
N ASP A 63 16.12 16.56 -9.74
CA ASP A 63 14.93 17.33 -9.36
C ASP A 63 13.95 17.49 -10.55
N TRP A 64 13.46 16.36 -11.04
CA TRP A 64 12.46 16.30 -12.10
C TRP A 64 11.09 16.02 -11.52
N PRO A 65 10.08 16.88 -11.76
CA PRO A 65 8.72 16.59 -11.31
C PRO A 65 8.14 15.42 -12.11
N ILE A 66 7.62 14.41 -11.42
CA ILE A 66 7.09 13.19 -12.07
C ILE A 66 5.97 13.56 -13.04
N ALA A 67 4.99 14.36 -12.59
CA ALA A 67 3.86 14.81 -13.43
C ALA A 67 4.26 15.76 -14.56
N GLY A 68 5.45 16.38 -14.47
CA GLY A 68 6.00 17.30 -15.49
C GLY A 68 6.94 16.64 -16.49
N THR A 69 7.28 15.36 -16.33
CA THR A 69 8.30 14.66 -17.11
C THR A 69 7.71 13.46 -17.84
N ASP A 70 8.09 13.23 -19.09
CA ASP A 70 7.67 12.03 -19.84
C ASP A 70 8.39 10.78 -19.33
N TYR A 71 7.71 9.66 -19.33
CA TYR A 71 8.28 8.38 -18.89
C TYR A 71 9.56 8.01 -19.63
N GLY A 72 9.65 8.37 -20.92
CA GLY A 72 10.86 8.16 -21.72
C GLY A 72 12.15 8.74 -21.09
N HIS A 73 12.04 9.84 -20.34
CA HIS A 73 13.14 10.41 -19.57
C HIS A 73 13.29 9.74 -18.20
N LEU A 74 12.17 9.55 -17.47
CA LEU A 74 12.17 8.97 -16.12
C LEU A 74 12.78 7.56 -16.09
N LYS A 75 12.54 6.72 -17.09
CA LYS A 75 13.07 5.35 -17.15
C LYS A 75 14.61 5.28 -17.19
N SER A 76 15.29 6.36 -17.53
CA SER A 76 16.76 6.43 -17.50
C SER A 76 17.32 6.61 -16.08
N LEU A 77 16.50 7.11 -15.16
CA LEU A 77 16.87 7.31 -13.77
C LEU A 77 17.00 5.98 -13.02
N ARG A 78 17.79 6.01 -11.95
CA ARG A 78 17.98 4.86 -11.06
C ARG A 78 17.67 5.24 -9.64
N VAL A 79 16.71 4.54 -9.04
CA VAL A 79 16.36 4.64 -7.62
C VAL A 79 17.55 4.17 -6.79
N LEU A 80 18.09 5.05 -5.95
CA LEU A 80 19.31 4.85 -5.16
C LEU A 80 20.51 4.36 -5.99
N GLY A 81 20.60 4.80 -7.25
CA GLY A 81 21.68 4.43 -8.17
C GLY A 81 21.65 2.97 -8.65
N LYS A 82 20.60 2.21 -8.36
CA LYS A 82 20.53 0.75 -8.62
C LYS A 82 19.43 0.39 -9.60
N GLU A 83 18.17 0.60 -9.23
CA GLU A 83 17.01 0.05 -9.91
C GLU A 83 16.30 1.09 -10.78
N PRO A 84 15.73 0.71 -11.93
CA PRO A 84 14.91 1.61 -12.71
C PRO A 84 13.62 1.98 -11.97
N ILE A 85 13.03 3.14 -12.31
CA ILE A 85 11.67 3.49 -11.89
C ILE A 85 10.71 2.47 -12.51
N ALA A 86 9.92 1.79 -11.67
CA ALA A 86 9.00 0.76 -12.12
C ALA A 86 7.81 1.37 -12.87
N HIS A 87 7.54 0.87 -14.08
CA HIS A 87 6.31 1.17 -14.82
C HIS A 87 5.16 0.30 -14.32
N LEU A 88 3.94 0.77 -14.45
CA LEU A 88 2.75 0.00 -14.06
C LEU A 88 2.71 -1.38 -14.74
N ASP A 89 3.04 -1.48 -16.02
CA ASP A 89 3.03 -2.76 -16.74
C ASP A 89 3.99 -3.78 -16.13
N ASP A 90 5.14 -3.35 -15.61
CA ASP A 90 6.09 -4.24 -14.95
C ASP A 90 5.50 -4.81 -13.65
N ILE A 91 4.79 -3.98 -12.89
CA ILE A 91 4.11 -4.39 -11.65
C ILE A 91 2.95 -5.33 -11.95
N LEU A 92 2.16 -5.04 -12.99
CA LEU A 92 1.05 -5.89 -13.41
C LEU A 92 1.55 -7.26 -13.91
N ASN A 93 2.65 -7.29 -14.67
CA ASN A 93 3.30 -8.52 -15.10
C ASN A 93 3.79 -9.34 -13.89
N LEU A 94 4.39 -8.69 -12.90
CA LEU A 94 4.80 -9.35 -11.66
C LEU A 94 3.60 -10.01 -10.95
N LEU A 95 2.46 -9.33 -10.89
CA LEU A 95 1.23 -9.91 -10.31
C LEU A 95 0.67 -11.07 -11.13
N ILE A 96 0.74 -11.02 -12.46
CA ILE A 96 0.33 -12.12 -13.33
C ILE A 96 1.17 -13.36 -13.03
N LEU A 97 2.49 -13.21 -12.90
CA LEU A 97 3.42 -14.29 -12.58
C LEU A 97 3.28 -14.81 -11.13
N ASN A 98 2.64 -14.05 -10.24
CA ASN A 98 2.44 -14.41 -8.84
C ASN A 98 0.94 -14.44 -8.48
N PRO A 99 0.17 -15.47 -8.90
CA PRO A 99 -1.29 -15.46 -8.86
C PRO A 99 -1.92 -15.47 -7.44
N THR A 100 -1.14 -15.77 -6.42
CA THR A 100 -1.59 -15.76 -5.01
C THR A 100 -1.29 -14.45 -4.28
N LYS A 101 -0.58 -13.53 -4.93
CA LYS A 101 -0.14 -12.27 -4.32
C LYS A 101 -1.11 -11.13 -4.61
N THR A 102 -1.17 -10.16 -3.68
CA THR A 102 -1.98 -8.94 -3.79
C THR A 102 -1.12 -7.70 -3.98
N CYS A 103 -1.71 -6.63 -4.53
CA CYS A 103 -1.06 -5.33 -4.61
C CYS A 103 -2.03 -4.22 -4.21
N TYR A 104 -1.56 -3.32 -3.37
CA TYR A 104 -2.24 -2.09 -3.00
C TYR A 104 -1.55 -0.94 -3.74
N PHE A 105 -2.28 -0.31 -4.65
CA PHE A 105 -1.82 0.82 -5.45
C PHE A 105 -2.27 2.10 -4.75
N GLU A 106 -1.37 2.76 -3.99
CA GLU A 106 -1.68 4.03 -3.36
C GLU A 106 -1.71 5.15 -4.41
N VAL A 107 -2.87 5.80 -4.50
CA VAL A 107 -3.08 6.91 -5.42
C VAL A 107 -2.59 8.20 -4.76
N VAL A 108 -1.33 8.56 -5.01
CA VAL A 108 -0.73 9.82 -4.55
C VAL A 108 -0.98 10.97 -5.53
N MET A 109 -1.72 10.70 -6.63
CA MET A 109 -2.19 11.69 -7.61
C MET A 109 -3.34 12.54 -7.06
N GLU A 110 -3.59 13.70 -7.68
CA GLU A 110 -4.60 14.65 -7.19
C GLU A 110 -5.96 14.44 -7.86
N LYS A 111 -5.98 13.93 -9.10
CA LYS A 111 -7.21 13.83 -9.91
C LYS A 111 -7.89 12.47 -9.74
N PRO A 112 -9.17 12.42 -9.35
CA PRO A 112 -9.91 11.16 -9.23
C PRO A 112 -9.95 10.34 -10.54
N GLU A 113 -9.93 11.02 -11.70
CA GLU A 113 -9.93 10.36 -13.02
C GLU A 113 -8.68 9.52 -13.25
N ASP A 114 -7.56 9.88 -12.63
CA ASP A 114 -6.32 9.09 -12.74
C ASP A 114 -6.47 7.74 -12.03
N ALA A 115 -7.20 7.70 -10.90
CA ALA A 115 -7.51 6.43 -10.22
C ALA A 115 -8.44 5.55 -11.06
N ALA A 116 -9.42 6.13 -11.76
CA ALA A 116 -10.26 5.40 -12.70
C ALA A 116 -9.44 4.83 -13.88
N GLY A 117 -8.53 5.64 -14.44
CA GLY A 117 -7.62 5.21 -15.50
C GLY A 117 -6.69 4.07 -15.06
N LEU A 118 -6.13 4.15 -13.85
CA LEU A 118 -5.33 3.09 -13.22
C LEU A 118 -6.15 1.81 -13.07
N ALA A 119 -7.35 1.89 -12.52
CA ALA A 119 -8.24 0.74 -12.34
C ALA A 119 -8.56 0.03 -13.67
N LEU A 120 -8.80 0.80 -14.75
CA LEU A 120 -9.03 0.23 -16.08
C LEU A 120 -7.81 -0.51 -16.63
N GLN A 121 -6.58 -0.02 -16.42
CA GLN A 121 -5.36 -0.74 -16.82
C GLN A 121 -5.18 -2.02 -16.01
N ILE A 122 -5.41 -1.99 -14.69
CA ILE A 122 -5.38 -3.16 -13.81
C ILE A 122 -6.39 -4.22 -14.29
N ARG A 123 -7.62 -3.82 -14.66
CA ARG A 123 -8.64 -4.72 -15.21
C ARG A 123 -8.22 -5.30 -16.55
N LYS A 124 -7.63 -4.50 -17.43
CA LYS A 124 -7.12 -4.98 -18.72
C LYS A 124 -6.06 -6.08 -18.55
N ALA A 125 -5.25 -6.01 -17.50
CA ALA A 125 -4.28 -7.05 -17.15
C ALA A 125 -4.91 -8.28 -16.46
N GLY A 126 -6.20 -8.24 -16.10
CA GLY A 126 -6.92 -9.37 -15.50
C GLY A 126 -6.61 -9.62 -14.02
N VAL A 127 -6.02 -8.65 -13.32
CA VAL A 127 -5.58 -8.80 -11.91
C VAL A 127 -6.42 -7.99 -10.91
N GLN A 128 -7.52 -7.37 -11.34
CA GLN A 128 -8.33 -6.47 -10.52
C GLN A 128 -8.86 -7.08 -9.21
N ARG A 129 -9.10 -8.41 -9.17
CA ARG A 129 -9.56 -9.10 -7.95
C ARG A 129 -8.49 -9.30 -6.88
N ARG A 130 -7.24 -9.00 -7.22
CA ARG A 130 -6.06 -9.07 -6.33
C ARG A 130 -5.37 -7.73 -6.21
N ALA A 131 -6.03 -6.68 -6.70
CA ALA A 131 -5.56 -5.31 -6.67
C ALA A 131 -6.51 -4.46 -5.84
N TYR A 132 -5.94 -3.59 -5.02
CA TYR A 132 -6.65 -2.58 -4.26
C TYR A 132 -6.20 -1.21 -4.70
N ILE A 133 -7.14 -0.31 -4.98
CA ILE A 133 -6.84 1.11 -5.05
C ILE A 133 -6.86 1.63 -3.61
N LEU A 134 -5.74 2.19 -3.18
CA LEU A 134 -5.53 2.71 -1.83
C LEU A 134 -5.46 4.22 -1.86
N ALA A 135 -6.12 4.89 -0.93
CA ALA A 135 -6.03 6.34 -0.78
C ALA A 135 -6.33 6.77 0.66
N PHE A 136 -5.81 7.93 1.05
CA PHE A 136 -6.21 8.58 2.30
C PHE A 136 -7.70 8.95 2.29
N SER A 137 -8.34 8.98 3.46
CA SER A 137 -9.77 9.24 3.61
C SER A 137 -10.21 10.60 3.07
N ASN A 138 -9.34 11.60 3.08
CA ASN A 138 -9.59 12.91 2.44
C ASN A 138 -9.53 12.87 0.90
N LYS A 139 -9.12 11.75 0.30
CA LYS A 139 -9.10 11.48 -1.14
C LYS A 139 -10.06 10.34 -1.54
N ALA A 140 -11.11 10.07 -0.74
CA ALA A 140 -12.05 8.98 -1.01
C ALA A 140 -12.76 9.08 -2.38
N GLU A 141 -12.76 10.24 -3.02
CA GLU A 141 -13.26 10.40 -4.40
C GLU A 141 -12.48 9.54 -5.40
N ALA A 142 -11.17 9.35 -5.20
CA ALA A 142 -10.36 8.48 -6.04
C ALA A 142 -10.83 7.02 -5.94
N LEU A 143 -11.18 6.55 -4.73
CA LEU A 143 -11.73 5.20 -4.52
C LEU A 143 -13.07 5.03 -5.24
N ARG A 144 -13.96 6.02 -5.13
CA ARG A 144 -15.25 6.02 -5.81
C ARG A 144 -15.11 6.04 -7.33
N ALA A 145 -14.18 6.84 -7.87
CA ALA A 145 -13.91 6.90 -9.30
C ALA A 145 -13.36 5.57 -9.85
N ALA A 146 -12.42 4.95 -9.14
CA ALA A 146 -11.87 3.64 -9.50
C ALA A 146 -12.97 2.57 -9.50
N ARG A 147 -13.81 2.51 -8.46
CA ARG A 147 -14.89 1.53 -8.34
C ARG A 147 -16.01 1.73 -9.35
N SER A 148 -16.30 2.98 -9.71
CA SER A 148 -17.26 3.29 -10.79
C SER A 148 -16.75 2.78 -12.15
N ALA A 149 -15.44 2.88 -12.41
CA ALA A 149 -14.83 2.38 -13.65
C ALA A 149 -14.68 0.86 -13.68
N VAL A 150 -14.39 0.25 -12.52
CA VAL A 150 -14.17 -1.20 -12.36
C VAL A 150 -14.86 -1.67 -11.07
N PRO A 151 -16.13 -2.12 -11.14
CA PRO A 151 -16.92 -2.46 -9.95
C PRO A 151 -16.36 -3.59 -9.07
N ASP A 152 -15.55 -4.48 -9.63
CA ASP A 152 -14.94 -5.63 -8.94
C ASP A 152 -13.47 -5.40 -8.53
N ILE A 153 -12.97 -4.15 -8.58
CA ILE A 153 -11.67 -3.80 -8.02
C ILE A 153 -11.75 -3.62 -6.50
N GLY A 154 -10.73 -4.07 -5.78
CA GLY A 154 -10.60 -3.78 -4.35
C GLY A 154 -10.39 -2.28 -4.11
N THR A 155 -10.95 -1.77 -3.01
CA THR A 155 -10.70 -0.42 -2.54
C THR A 155 -10.32 -0.44 -1.07
N ALA A 156 -9.26 0.29 -0.71
CA ALA A 156 -8.76 0.41 0.64
C ALA A 156 -8.60 1.88 1.03
N VAL A 157 -8.91 2.22 2.27
CA VAL A 157 -8.80 3.59 2.78
C VAL A 157 -7.77 3.68 3.90
N ILE A 158 -6.95 4.74 3.88
CA ILE A 158 -6.07 5.10 5.00
C ILE A 158 -6.78 6.18 5.81
N PRO A 159 -7.19 5.89 7.06
CA PRO A 159 -7.80 6.90 7.92
C PRO A 159 -6.75 7.93 8.36
N LEU A 160 -7.11 9.22 8.34
CA LEU A 160 -6.25 10.28 8.88
C LEU A 160 -6.10 10.17 10.42
N PHE A 161 -7.12 9.59 11.07
CA PHE A 161 -7.12 9.29 12.50
C PHE A 161 -7.63 7.87 12.72
N PRO A 162 -6.96 7.04 13.54
CA PRO A 162 -7.30 5.62 13.70
C PRO A 162 -8.48 5.38 14.66
N LEU A 163 -9.44 6.29 14.75
CA LEU A 163 -10.45 6.28 15.82
C LEU A 163 -11.76 5.57 15.46
N ASN A 164 -12.06 5.38 14.17
CA ASN A 164 -13.28 4.75 13.70
C ASN A 164 -13.05 4.06 12.35
N VAL A 165 -12.26 2.98 12.35
CA VAL A 165 -11.85 2.33 11.10
C VAL A 165 -13.04 1.80 10.29
N PHE A 166 -14.06 1.23 10.95
CA PHE A 166 -15.27 0.74 10.29
C PHE A 166 -16.03 1.88 9.61
N GLN A 167 -16.33 2.95 10.36
CA GLN A 167 -17.07 4.10 9.83
C GLN A 167 -16.31 4.77 8.68
N THR A 168 -14.99 4.91 8.81
CA THR A 168 -14.14 5.47 7.75
C THR A 168 -14.23 4.66 6.45
N ALA A 169 -14.26 3.32 6.55
CA ALA A 169 -14.43 2.47 5.37
C ALA A 169 -15.81 2.65 4.73
N VAL A 170 -16.86 2.68 5.54
CA VAL A 170 -18.24 2.87 5.05
C VAL A 170 -18.39 4.23 4.33
N GLU A 171 -17.90 5.31 4.91
CA GLU A 171 -17.95 6.66 4.33
C GLU A 171 -17.13 6.77 3.03
N ALA A 172 -15.98 6.10 2.98
CA ALA A 172 -15.16 6.05 1.78
C ALA A 172 -15.73 5.08 0.71
N GLY A 173 -16.65 4.20 1.06
CA GLY A 173 -17.11 3.11 0.21
C GLY A 173 -16.02 2.06 -0.03
N ALA A 174 -15.10 1.87 0.93
CA ALA A 174 -13.97 0.97 0.82
C ALA A 174 -14.27 -0.41 1.42
N GLY A 175 -13.72 -1.47 0.81
CA GLY A 175 -13.79 -2.85 1.32
C GLY A 175 -12.66 -3.19 2.30
N ALA A 176 -11.65 -2.32 2.42
CA ALA A 176 -10.55 -2.50 3.35
C ALA A 176 -10.10 -1.18 4.00
N VAL A 177 -9.46 -1.29 5.16
CA VAL A 177 -8.82 -0.16 5.87
C VAL A 177 -7.37 -0.49 6.12
N CYS A 178 -6.48 0.44 5.80
CA CYS A 178 -5.06 0.39 6.15
C CYS A 178 -4.82 1.36 7.31
N ALA A 179 -4.92 0.89 8.54
CA ALA A 179 -4.74 1.71 9.75
C ALA A 179 -3.28 1.72 10.19
N GLY A 180 -2.85 2.74 10.95
CA GLY A 180 -1.52 2.71 11.51
C GLY A 180 -0.85 4.07 11.62
N TRP A 181 0.43 4.09 11.35
CA TRP A 181 1.27 5.30 11.43
C TRP A 181 2.23 5.38 10.25
N THR A 182 2.69 6.58 9.99
CA THR A 182 3.70 6.85 8.97
C THR A 182 5.06 6.97 9.67
N PRO A 183 6.03 6.06 9.41
CA PRO A 183 7.31 6.04 10.12
C PRO A 183 8.09 7.35 10.02
N GLU A 184 7.95 8.06 8.90
CA GLU A 184 8.62 9.33 8.63
C GLU A 184 8.06 10.52 9.45
N TRP A 185 6.85 10.37 10.02
CA TRP A 185 6.19 11.46 10.77
C TRP A 185 6.31 11.25 12.26
N PHE A 186 7.08 12.12 12.89
CA PHE A 186 7.31 12.07 14.34
C PHE A 186 6.00 12.04 15.13
N GLY A 187 5.92 11.11 16.09
CA GLY A 187 4.79 10.99 17.02
C GLY A 187 3.56 10.23 16.51
N THR A 188 3.42 9.95 15.21
CA THR A 188 2.24 9.25 14.66
C THR A 188 2.07 7.85 15.24
N ARG A 189 3.18 7.12 15.47
CA ARG A 189 3.15 5.82 16.15
C ARG A 189 2.58 5.93 17.58
N ALA A 190 3.05 6.90 18.37
CA ALA A 190 2.55 7.09 19.73
C ALA A 190 1.07 7.47 19.74
N LEU A 191 0.66 8.35 18.83
CA LEU A 191 -0.74 8.75 18.65
C LEU A 191 -1.62 7.54 18.29
N PHE A 192 -1.19 6.70 17.34
CA PHE A 192 -1.91 5.48 16.98
C PHE A 192 -2.05 4.54 18.19
N LEU A 193 -0.96 4.28 18.91
CA LEU A 193 -0.97 3.34 20.03
C LEU A 193 -1.84 3.83 21.20
N LEU A 194 -1.85 5.12 21.48
CA LEU A 194 -2.74 5.73 22.48
C LEU A 194 -4.19 5.66 22.03
N GLY A 195 -4.48 5.99 20.77
CA GLY A 195 -5.81 5.88 20.20
C GLY A 195 -6.31 4.43 20.19
N ALA A 196 -5.47 3.48 19.79
CA ALA A 196 -5.81 2.05 19.77
C ALA A 196 -6.19 1.53 21.17
N ALA A 197 -5.50 2.00 22.22
CA ALA A 197 -5.84 1.66 23.60
C ALA A 197 -7.12 2.36 24.07
N ALA A 198 -7.25 3.68 23.82
CA ALA A 198 -8.38 4.48 24.28
C ALA A 198 -9.72 4.11 23.61
N PHE A 199 -9.70 3.70 22.35
CA PHE A 199 -10.89 3.43 21.54
C PHE A 199 -11.07 1.96 21.21
N ASN A 200 -10.44 1.05 21.97
CA ASN A 200 -10.57 -0.40 21.81
C ASN A 200 -10.43 -0.87 20.36
N PHE A 201 -9.24 -0.62 19.77
CA PHE A 201 -8.97 -0.93 18.36
C PHE A 201 -9.22 -2.41 18.01
N LYS A 202 -8.99 -3.34 18.96
CA LYS A 202 -9.30 -4.75 18.78
C LYS A 202 -10.78 -4.97 18.45
N LYS A 203 -11.67 -4.33 19.22
CA LYS A 203 -13.11 -4.41 18.94
C LYS A 203 -13.46 -3.78 17.58
N GLN A 204 -12.81 -2.69 17.21
CA GLN A 204 -13.03 -2.09 15.88
C GLN A 204 -12.60 -3.03 14.74
N VAL A 205 -11.52 -3.80 14.91
CA VAL A 205 -11.10 -4.83 13.95
C VAL A 205 -12.15 -5.94 13.85
N GLU A 206 -12.67 -6.40 14.99
CA GLU A 206 -13.74 -7.42 15.04
C GLU A 206 -15.03 -6.92 14.38
N ASP A 207 -15.46 -5.70 14.69
CA ASP A 207 -16.67 -5.08 14.12
C ASP A 207 -16.54 -4.87 12.61
N ALA A 208 -15.35 -4.44 12.13
CA ALA A 208 -15.06 -4.30 10.72
C ALA A 208 -15.13 -5.65 9.99
N ALA A 209 -14.52 -6.68 10.56
CA ALA A 209 -14.57 -8.04 10.02
C ALA A 209 -16.01 -8.58 9.94
N ALA A 210 -16.83 -8.33 10.97
CA ALA A 210 -18.25 -8.69 10.97
C ALA A 210 -19.04 -7.95 9.88
N GLY A 211 -18.62 -6.72 9.53
CA GLY A 211 -19.16 -5.92 8.44
C GLY A 211 -18.57 -6.25 7.05
N GLY A 212 -17.69 -7.25 6.95
CA GLY A 212 -17.04 -7.64 5.68
C GLY A 212 -15.94 -6.69 5.24
N ILE A 213 -15.39 -5.87 6.15
CA ILE A 213 -14.30 -4.94 5.89
C ILE A 213 -12.99 -5.53 6.42
N GLU A 214 -11.99 -5.65 5.56
CA GLU A 214 -10.65 -6.10 5.92
C GLU A 214 -9.88 -4.96 6.61
N VAL A 215 -9.23 -5.23 7.75
CA VAL A 215 -8.38 -4.25 8.44
C VAL A 215 -6.94 -4.72 8.40
N THR A 216 -6.07 -3.92 7.79
CA THR A 216 -4.62 -4.09 7.87
C THR A 216 -4.02 -2.96 8.70
N ALA A 217 -2.87 -3.16 9.33
CA ALA A 217 -2.23 -2.12 10.13
C ALA A 217 -0.70 -2.13 10.03
N GLY A 218 -0.08 -0.97 10.25
CA GLY A 218 1.38 -0.77 10.24
C GLY A 218 1.72 0.74 10.15
N VAL A 219 2.93 1.11 9.79
CA VAL A 219 4.04 0.27 9.32
C VAL A 219 4.89 -0.17 10.51
N ALA A 220 4.94 -1.49 10.77
CA ALA A 220 5.63 -2.07 11.92
C ALA A 220 7.03 -2.57 11.53
N ASN A 221 8.07 -1.88 12.03
CA ASN A 221 9.47 -2.13 11.66
C ASN A 221 10.31 -2.72 12.82
N ASP A 222 9.66 -3.19 13.87
CA ASP A 222 10.29 -3.91 14.97
C ASP A 222 9.40 -5.06 15.50
N HIS A 223 10.01 -5.99 16.22
CA HIS A 223 9.33 -7.16 16.77
C HIS A 223 8.18 -6.82 17.73
N TYR A 224 8.27 -5.70 18.46
CA TYR A 224 7.26 -5.31 19.45
C TYR A 224 6.00 -4.86 18.75
N ASP A 225 6.13 -4.01 17.74
CA ASP A 225 5.00 -3.51 16.96
C ASP A 225 4.32 -4.62 16.17
N VAL A 226 5.09 -5.52 15.53
CA VAL A 226 4.55 -6.67 14.83
C VAL A 226 3.74 -7.56 15.78
N ARG A 227 4.28 -7.92 16.95
CA ARG A 227 3.58 -8.74 17.94
C ARG A 227 2.35 -8.02 18.50
N ARG A 228 2.45 -6.71 18.72
CA ARG A 228 1.36 -5.89 19.25
C ARG A 228 0.19 -5.84 18.29
N LEU A 229 0.44 -5.59 17.00
CA LEU A 229 -0.60 -5.59 15.98
C LEU A 229 -1.23 -6.98 15.82
N ALA A 230 -0.43 -8.03 15.82
CA ALA A 230 -0.94 -9.41 15.82
C ALA A 230 -1.86 -9.69 17.03
N ALA A 231 -1.49 -9.24 18.23
CA ALA A 231 -2.30 -9.40 19.44
C ALA A 231 -3.61 -8.59 19.40
N LEU A 232 -3.67 -7.53 18.61
CA LEU A 232 -4.90 -6.76 18.34
C LEU A 232 -5.83 -7.45 17.34
N GLY A 233 -5.43 -8.61 16.78
CA GLY A 233 -6.25 -9.40 15.86
C GLY A 233 -6.24 -8.89 14.43
N VAL A 234 -5.27 -8.05 14.05
CA VAL A 234 -5.15 -7.51 12.70
C VAL A 234 -4.77 -8.63 11.72
N PRO A 235 -5.54 -8.88 10.65
CA PRO A 235 -5.27 -9.98 9.71
C PRO A 235 -4.09 -9.72 8.75
N GLY A 236 -3.67 -8.44 8.58
CA GLY A 236 -2.53 -8.08 7.73
C GLY A 236 -1.66 -6.99 8.37
N ILE A 237 -0.34 -7.17 8.35
CA ILE A 237 0.63 -6.23 8.96
C ILE A 237 1.56 -5.67 7.89
N TRP A 238 1.56 -4.35 7.75
CA TRP A 238 2.48 -3.59 6.90
C TRP A 238 3.84 -3.44 7.56
N THR A 239 4.91 -3.62 6.77
CA THR A 239 6.29 -3.47 7.24
C THR A 239 7.23 -3.04 6.11
N ASP A 240 8.30 -2.34 6.49
CA ASP A 240 9.46 -2.08 5.62
C ASP A 240 10.52 -3.19 5.71
N ASP A 241 10.41 -4.10 6.70
CA ASP A 241 11.32 -5.24 6.92
C ASP A 241 10.57 -6.57 6.91
N VAL A 242 10.28 -7.08 5.69
CA VAL A 242 9.57 -8.34 5.51
C VAL A 242 10.27 -9.53 6.20
N PRO A 243 11.61 -9.73 6.09
CA PRO A 243 12.30 -10.82 6.79
C PRO A 243 12.15 -10.76 8.31
N MET A 244 12.21 -9.57 8.91
CA MET A 244 12.03 -9.40 10.36
C MET A 244 10.60 -9.77 10.77
N ALA A 245 9.59 -9.24 10.06
CA ALA A 245 8.19 -9.54 10.36
C ALA A 245 7.88 -11.03 10.16
N ALA A 246 8.41 -11.67 9.11
CA ALA A 246 8.24 -13.10 8.86
C ALA A 246 8.80 -13.96 9.99
N ARG A 247 10.03 -13.67 10.43
CA ARG A 247 10.61 -14.36 11.59
C ARG A 247 9.79 -14.15 12.85
N THR A 248 9.23 -12.95 13.06
CA THR A 248 8.42 -12.63 14.25
C THR A 248 7.12 -13.40 14.29
N ILE A 249 6.45 -13.56 13.15
CA ILE A 249 5.12 -14.18 13.05
C ILE A 249 5.22 -15.70 12.84
N TYR A 250 6.15 -16.16 12.01
CA TYR A 250 6.19 -17.55 11.54
C TYR A 250 7.37 -18.36 12.09
N GLY A 251 8.41 -17.68 12.59
CA GLY A 251 9.69 -18.30 13.03
C GLY A 251 9.69 -18.81 14.47
N GLY A 252 8.53 -19.19 15.03
CA GLY A 252 8.38 -19.84 16.34
C GLY A 252 8.21 -21.34 16.20
#